data_d0bc9b90170e5c6b8adc009192777346
#
_entry.id   d0bc9b90170e5c6b8adc009192777346
#
_cell.length_a   1.000
_cell.length_b   1.000
_cell.length_c   1.000
_cell.angle_alpha   90.00
_cell.angle_beta   90.00
_cell.angle_gamma   90.00
#
_symmetry.space_group_name_H-M   'P 1'
#
loop_
_entity.id
_entity.type
_entity.pdbx_description
1 polymer ?
#
loop_
_entity_poly.entity_id
_entity_poly.type
_entity_poly.pdbx_seq_one_letter_code
_entity_poly.pdbx_strand_id
1 'polypeptide(L)'
;MKKILPAVLLGAATLMAASALAQTVTNPPAKPPTAAKPAATTTARPAGRPAPHPTIQPRRSVFVPAAPIIELDEAPVVADLPTVLDTENRDRYRRIFQAQAAGQWAEASAEIAKIQDKTLMGYVGAQRLLSQGYPARYDELAAWLQEYNDHPDAPAIYRLALARRTPGGPELTPASFVGFTAGSPSFAAARTVRGADAPQAAELRTRLQHMADDGGFNAAFVLLDRKSTVDTLGPQEVELWRGRIRTRALEADSQRGVQVPVEIGLPPDANWTAAMAAFTRGNMAEAARRFELVADAPPDRASSWTLSAGSFWAARANLLAGNPQKFAPYLKRAALHGTTFYGLVAQQALGMKIAPDWKVPELDRRRSDQLRGDRTGRRALALLQLGATTAAERELYAGSIDADPQYVEAVLGLAQKAALPGLSVRVGNANWDQRHRIAGFEGAMYPIPPWQPAGGFTVDRALVYGFMRQESAFNPKARSVVGAMGLMQLMPATARVVMSRYAPDQAGGNPWDPSTNMALGQAYLSVLLGGVDDNLVRTAAGYNGGPGNVMKWDATLNAGQDPLLYIASIPLHETRDFVQRVLANYWLYQVRLGQPTPSLDQIAAHEWPRYTAQDTTQGTRR
;
A
#
# COMPACT_ATOMS: atom_id res chain seq x y z
N MET A 1 -17.20 -20.83 24.87
CA MET A 1 -16.37 -21.99 24.55
C MET A 1 -17.17 -23.22 24.09
N LYS A 2 -18.28 -23.61 24.73
CA LYS A 2 -19.07 -24.82 24.34
C LYS A 2 -19.82 -24.73 22.98
N LYS A 3 -20.09 -23.54 22.45
CA LYS A 3 -20.83 -23.36 21.17
C LYS A 3 -19.94 -23.21 19.92
N ILE A 4 -18.63 -22.97 20.08
CA ILE A 4 -17.71 -22.73 18.97
C ILE A 4 -16.96 -24.03 18.58
N LEU A 5 -16.78 -24.95 19.51
CA LEU A 5 -16.14 -26.24 19.24
C LEU A 5 -16.86 -27.09 18.17
N PRO A 6 -18.21 -27.15 18.11
CA PRO A 6 -18.91 -27.91 17.07
C PRO A 6 -18.71 -27.35 15.65
N ALA A 7 -18.63 -26.03 15.47
CA ALA A 7 -18.45 -25.41 14.17
C ALA A 7 -17.09 -25.69 13.54
N VAL A 8 -16.03 -25.75 14.36
CA VAL A 8 -14.68 -26.12 13.91
C VAL A 8 -14.61 -27.61 13.52
N LEU A 9 -15.36 -28.47 14.22
CA LEU A 9 -15.45 -29.90 13.92
C LEU A 9 -16.31 -30.19 12.69
N LEU A 10 -17.39 -29.44 12.44
CA LEU A 10 -18.25 -29.62 11.27
C LEU A 10 -17.52 -29.25 9.95
N GLY A 11 -16.71 -28.19 9.96
CA GLY A 11 -15.83 -27.85 8.82
C GLY A 11 -14.81 -28.93 8.48
N ALA A 12 -14.34 -29.68 9.48
CA ALA A 12 -13.42 -30.81 9.27
C ALA A 12 -14.13 -32.05 8.68
N ALA A 13 -15.37 -32.33 9.08
CA ALA A 13 -16.14 -33.47 8.56
C ALA A 13 -16.56 -33.28 7.10
N THR A 14 -16.85 -32.07 6.67
CA THR A 14 -17.22 -31.76 5.29
C THR A 14 -16.03 -31.91 4.31
N LEU A 15 -14.80 -31.66 4.76
CA LEU A 15 -13.59 -31.88 3.95
C LEU A 15 -13.29 -33.39 3.73
N MET A 16 -13.62 -34.26 4.70
CA MET A 16 -13.41 -35.70 4.58
C MET A 16 -14.39 -36.37 3.60
N ALA A 17 -15.62 -35.84 3.45
CA ALA A 17 -16.62 -36.38 2.50
C ALA A 17 -16.32 -36.02 1.03
N ALA A 18 -15.66 -34.89 0.76
CA ALA A 18 -15.31 -34.48 -0.60
C ALA A 18 -14.16 -35.31 -1.23
N SER A 19 -13.28 -35.91 -0.42
CA SER A 19 -12.17 -36.74 -0.91
C SER A 19 -12.59 -38.15 -1.36
N ALA A 20 -13.78 -38.62 -0.97
CA ALA A 20 -14.25 -39.98 -1.27
C ALA A 20 -15.04 -40.10 -2.59
N LEU A 21 -15.42 -38.99 -3.24
CA LEU A 21 -16.26 -38.97 -4.44
C LEU A 21 -15.51 -38.69 -5.76
N ALA A 22 -14.18 -38.58 -5.75
CA ALA A 22 -13.38 -38.23 -6.93
C ALA A 22 -12.80 -39.43 -7.72
N GLN A 23 -13.24 -40.66 -7.44
CA GLN A 23 -12.79 -41.84 -8.20
C GLN A 23 -13.99 -42.51 -8.88
N THR A 24 -14.44 -42.01 -10.00
CA THR A 24 -15.02 -42.75 -11.13
C THR A 24 -15.68 -41.79 -12.13
N VAL A 25 -14.96 -41.32 -13.15
CA VAL A 25 -15.54 -41.04 -14.47
C VAL A 25 -14.40 -41.18 -15.51
N THR A 26 -14.47 -42.26 -16.31
CA THR A 26 -13.65 -42.49 -17.48
C THR A 26 -14.24 -41.78 -18.68
N ASN A 27 -13.44 -40.99 -19.41
CA ASN A 27 -13.80 -40.41 -20.70
C ASN A 27 -13.29 -41.26 -21.87
N PRO A 28 -14.08 -41.41 -22.95
CA PRO A 28 -13.61 -42.05 -24.19
C PRO A 28 -12.89 -41.03 -25.11
N PRO A 29 -12.06 -41.51 -26.09
CA PRO A 29 -11.12 -40.66 -26.80
C PRO A 29 -11.73 -39.93 -28.01
N ALA A 30 -11.27 -38.72 -28.29
CA ALA A 30 -11.63 -37.91 -29.44
C ALA A 30 -10.69 -38.15 -30.64
N LYS A 31 -11.25 -38.11 -31.84
CA LYS A 31 -10.64 -38.38 -33.15
C LYS A 31 -9.89 -37.14 -33.69
N PRO A 32 -8.80 -37.28 -34.44
CA PRO A 32 -8.02 -36.15 -34.96
C PRO A 32 -8.60 -35.56 -36.27
N PRO A 33 -8.38 -34.26 -36.53
CA PRO A 33 -8.76 -33.65 -37.81
C PRO A 33 -7.67 -33.74 -38.86
N THR A 34 -8.12 -33.87 -40.10
CA THR A 34 -7.40 -34.06 -41.38
C THR A 34 -6.68 -32.80 -41.87
N ALA A 35 -5.54 -33.00 -42.52
CA ALA A 35 -4.66 -32.02 -43.14
C ALA A 35 -5.22 -31.42 -44.45
N ALA A 36 -4.99 -30.12 -44.67
CA ALA A 36 -5.17 -29.43 -45.94
C ALA A 36 -3.82 -29.01 -46.55
N LYS A 37 -3.71 -29.13 -47.86
CA LYS A 37 -2.53 -29.07 -48.72
C LYS A 37 -2.21 -27.62 -49.15
N PRO A 38 -0.96 -27.26 -49.51
CA PRO A 38 -0.51 -25.88 -49.72
C PRO A 38 -0.71 -25.38 -51.17
N ALA A 39 -0.85 -24.08 -51.33
CA ALA A 39 -0.88 -23.36 -52.60
C ALA A 39 0.43 -22.56 -52.84
N ALA A 40 0.74 -22.39 -54.11
CA ALA A 40 2.01 -22.15 -54.74
C ALA A 40 2.69 -20.79 -54.48
N THR A 41 4.00 -20.84 -54.59
CA THR A 41 5.02 -19.79 -54.63
C THR A 41 4.92 -18.88 -55.86
N THR A 42 5.07 -17.56 -55.62
CA THR A 42 5.45 -16.58 -56.66
C THR A 42 6.73 -15.84 -56.22
N THR A 43 7.74 -15.97 -57.06
CA THR A 43 9.07 -15.36 -56.92
C THR A 43 9.03 -13.86 -57.24
N ALA A 44 9.62 -13.01 -56.39
CA ALA A 44 9.96 -11.65 -56.70
C ALA A 44 11.44 -11.33 -56.41
N ARG A 45 12.02 -10.60 -57.32
CA ARG A 45 13.41 -10.22 -57.57
C ARG A 45 13.96 -9.28 -56.48
N PRO A 46 15.27 -9.28 -56.13
CA PRO A 46 15.81 -8.46 -55.07
C PRO A 46 16.02 -7.01 -55.51
N ALA A 47 15.53 -6.07 -54.70
CA ALA A 47 15.79 -4.63 -54.83
C ALA A 47 17.00 -4.21 -53.97
N GLY A 48 17.75 -3.28 -54.50
CA GLY A 48 19.06 -2.85 -54.00
C GLY A 48 19.08 -2.25 -52.61
N ARG A 49 20.26 -2.33 -52.01
CA ARG A 49 20.63 -1.76 -50.68
C ARG A 49 20.49 -0.23 -50.71
N PRO A 50 19.79 0.37 -49.75
CA PRO A 50 19.87 1.83 -49.51
C PRO A 50 21.15 2.19 -48.77
N ALA A 51 21.68 3.38 -49.05
CA ALA A 51 22.84 3.99 -48.45
C ALA A 51 22.63 4.24 -46.93
N PRO A 52 23.70 4.27 -46.10
CA PRO A 52 23.58 4.52 -44.69
C PRO A 52 23.15 5.95 -44.40
N HIS A 53 22.01 6.10 -43.70
CA HIS A 53 21.56 7.37 -43.16
C HIS A 53 22.51 7.83 -42.00
N PRO A 54 22.78 9.13 -41.86
CA PRO A 54 23.61 9.63 -40.77
C PRO A 54 22.94 9.33 -39.43
N THR A 55 23.65 8.67 -38.55
CA THR A 55 23.23 8.34 -37.18
C THR A 55 23.14 9.62 -36.39
N ILE A 56 21.93 10.16 -36.22
CA ILE A 56 21.63 11.21 -35.25
C ILE A 56 21.72 10.53 -33.87
N GLN A 57 22.79 10.81 -33.14
CA GLN A 57 22.87 10.43 -31.74
C GLN A 57 21.72 11.13 -30.99
N PRO A 58 20.85 10.42 -30.26
CA PRO A 58 19.82 11.05 -29.45
C PRO A 58 20.55 11.89 -28.37
N ARG A 59 20.35 13.21 -28.41
CA ARG A 59 20.67 14.04 -27.25
C ARG A 59 19.96 13.42 -26.06
N ARG A 60 20.71 12.95 -25.06
CA ARG A 60 20.17 12.54 -23.77
C ARG A 60 19.35 13.71 -23.24
N SER A 61 18.03 13.65 -23.33
CA SER A 61 17.16 14.55 -22.61
C SER A 61 17.37 14.27 -21.13
N VAL A 62 18.02 15.19 -20.44
CA VAL A 62 18.09 15.17 -18.99
C VAL A 62 16.64 15.31 -18.51
N PHE A 63 16.09 14.26 -17.91
CA PHE A 63 14.76 14.31 -17.29
C PHE A 63 14.88 15.30 -16.11
N VAL A 64 14.41 16.50 -16.29
CA VAL A 64 14.20 17.47 -15.22
C VAL A 64 12.81 17.15 -14.64
N PRO A 65 12.71 16.71 -13.39
CA PRO A 65 11.40 16.57 -12.76
C PRO A 65 10.66 17.90 -12.86
N ALA A 66 9.36 17.85 -13.14
CA ALA A 66 8.54 19.06 -13.06
C ALA A 66 8.71 19.69 -11.67
N ALA A 67 8.85 21.02 -11.63
CA ALA A 67 8.97 21.72 -10.36
C ALA A 67 7.80 21.34 -9.44
N PRO A 68 8.05 21.04 -8.17
CA PRO A 68 6.97 20.93 -7.21
C PRO A 68 6.34 22.31 -7.08
N ILE A 69 5.22 22.51 -7.73
CA ILE A 69 4.39 23.69 -7.52
C ILE A 69 3.86 23.59 -6.09
N ILE A 70 4.10 24.62 -5.28
CA ILE A 70 3.43 24.73 -3.99
C ILE A 70 1.95 25.01 -4.28
N GLU A 71 1.13 23.96 -4.20
CA GLU A 71 -0.31 24.10 -4.33
C GLU A 71 -0.84 24.73 -3.05
N LEU A 72 -1.50 25.86 -3.19
CA LEU A 72 -2.18 26.55 -2.11
C LEU A 72 -3.66 26.18 -2.19
N ASP A 73 -4.14 25.43 -1.22
CA ASP A 73 -5.55 25.07 -1.13
C ASP A 73 -6.39 26.34 -0.90
N GLU A 74 -7.56 26.40 -1.56
CA GLU A 74 -8.53 27.49 -1.35
C GLU A 74 -9.27 27.33 0.00
N ALA A 75 -9.25 26.15 0.55
CA ALA A 75 -9.93 25.83 1.80
C ALA A 75 -9.32 26.60 2.98
N PRO A 76 -10.16 27.10 3.91
CA PRO A 76 -9.68 27.79 5.08
C PRO A 76 -8.79 26.86 5.90
N VAL A 77 -7.63 27.37 6.27
CA VAL A 77 -6.79 26.76 7.30
C VAL A 77 -7.69 26.43 8.49
N VAL A 78 -7.63 25.19 8.96
CA VAL A 78 -8.37 24.76 10.15
C VAL A 78 -8.10 25.80 11.25
N ALA A 79 -9.15 26.39 11.80
CA ALA A 79 -9.04 27.37 12.88
C ALA A 79 -8.28 26.74 14.07
N ASP A 80 -7.52 27.56 14.80
CA ASP A 80 -6.79 27.17 16.02
C ASP A 80 -5.55 26.26 15.84
N LEU A 81 -4.93 26.20 14.67
CA LEU A 81 -3.61 25.60 14.55
C LEU A 81 -2.52 26.54 15.13
N PRO A 82 -1.41 25.97 15.65
CA PRO A 82 -0.29 26.78 16.11
C PRO A 82 0.28 27.64 14.98
N THR A 83 0.38 28.94 15.16
CA THR A 83 0.93 29.88 14.18
C THR A 83 2.41 30.12 14.40
N VAL A 84 3.16 30.33 13.32
CA VAL A 84 4.60 30.66 13.31
C VAL A 84 4.91 31.89 12.44
N LEU A 85 4.12 32.16 11.42
CA LEU A 85 4.20 33.36 10.59
C LEU A 85 3.18 34.38 11.07
N ASP A 86 3.57 35.65 11.13
CA ASP A 86 2.62 36.75 11.21
C ASP A 86 1.84 36.90 9.89
N THR A 87 0.79 37.71 9.92
CA THR A 87 -0.08 37.91 8.76
C THR A 87 0.67 38.48 7.55
N GLU A 88 1.62 39.40 7.78
CA GLU A 88 2.36 40.04 6.69
C GLU A 88 3.29 39.05 5.99
N ASN A 89 4.12 38.30 6.73
CA ASN A 89 5.00 37.26 6.16
C ASN A 89 4.20 36.14 5.48
N ARG A 90 3.08 35.70 6.10
CA ARG A 90 2.16 34.72 5.48
C ARG A 90 1.69 35.17 4.10
N ASP A 91 1.15 36.39 4.00
CA ASP A 91 0.58 36.91 2.77
C ASP A 91 1.67 37.19 1.71
N ARG A 92 2.88 37.61 2.15
CA ARG A 92 4.05 37.73 1.27
C ARG A 92 4.46 36.38 0.66
N TYR A 93 4.56 35.31 1.46
CA TYR A 93 4.87 33.98 0.95
C TYR A 93 3.82 33.49 -0.04
N ARG A 94 2.53 33.73 0.19
CA ARG A 94 1.48 33.40 -0.79
C ARG A 94 1.71 34.09 -2.12
N ARG A 95 1.98 35.42 -2.11
CA ARG A 95 2.29 36.18 -3.35
C ARG A 95 3.55 35.66 -4.03
N ILE A 96 4.61 35.36 -3.29
CA ILE A 96 5.84 34.81 -3.85
C ILE A 96 5.58 33.48 -4.58
N PHE A 97 4.90 32.53 -3.93
CA PHE A 97 4.60 31.23 -4.56
C PHE A 97 3.70 31.37 -5.78
N GLN A 98 2.71 32.25 -5.74
CA GLN A 98 1.83 32.55 -6.88
C GLN A 98 2.61 33.19 -8.04
N ALA A 99 3.41 34.20 -7.77
CA ALA A 99 4.24 34.88 -8.78
C ALA A 99 5.25 33.89 -9.42
N GLN A 100 5.90 33.05 -8.63
CA GLN A 100 6.81 32.02 -9.16
C GLN A 100 6.08 30.98 -10.01
N ALA A 101 4.89 30.54 -9.60
CA ALA A 101 4.07 29.62 -10.39
C ALA A 101 3.65 30.21 -11.75
N ALA A 102 3.43 31.53 -11.78
CA ALA A 102 3.13 32.30 -13.00
C ALA A 102 4.38 32.70 -13.83
N GLY A 103 5.60 32.37 -13.36
CA GLY A 103 6.85 32.75 -14.01
C GLY A 103 7.21 34.26 -13.87
N GLN A 104 6.58 34.96 -12.94
CA GLN A 104 6.76 36.40 -12.67
C GLN A 104 7.95 36.61 -11.72
N TRP A 105 9.16 36.29 -12.18
CA TRP A 105 10.38 36.24 -11.34
C TRP A 105 10.76 37.58 -10.71
N ALA A 106 10.53 38.70 -11.42
CA ALA A 106 10.82 40.05 -10.93
C ALA A 106 9.90 40.40 -9.74
N GLU A 107 8.60 40.12 -9.85
CA GLU A 107 7.62 40.35 -8.80
C GLU A 107 7.91 39.48 -7.56
N ALA A 108 8.18 38.18 -7.79
CA ALA A 108 8.60 37.29 -6.72
C ALA A 108 9.85 37.80 -5.97
N SER A 109 10.86 38.30 -6.73
CA SER A 109 12.09 38.86 -6.14
C SER A 109 11.85 40.12 -5.32
N ALA A 110 10.93 40.99 -5.76
CA ALA A 110 10.55 42.18 -5.02
C ALA A 110 9.85 41.88 -3.69
N GLU A 111 9.02 40.82 -3.65
CA GLU A 111 8.40 40.37 -2.39
C GLU A 111 9.39 39.60 -1.49
N ILE A 112 10.30 38.80 -2.08
CA ILE A 112 11.37 38.08 -1.33
C ILE A 112 12.25 39.10 -0.56
N ALA A 113 12.58 40.24 -1.17
CA ALA A 113 13.40 41.28 -0.54
C ALA A 113 12.77 41.87 0.73
N LYS A 114 11.45 41.75 0.91
CA LYS A 114 10.68 42.26 2.04
C LYS A 114 10.41 41.21 3.11
N ILE A 115 10.78 39.92 2.87
CA ILE A 115 10.56 38.82 3.83
C ILE A 115 11.47 38.98 5.04
N GLN A 116 10.87 38.99 6.22
CA GLN A 116 11.58 39.03 7.50
C GLN A 116 11.74 37.62 8.10
N ASP A 117 10.67 36.85 8.17
CA ASP A 117 10.71 35.44 8.60
C ASP A 117 11.12 34.51 7.45
N LYS A 118 12.31 33.92 7.54
CA LYS A 118 12.92 33.11 6.48
C LYS A 118 12.52 31.62 6.52
N THR A 119 11.54 31.23 7.33
CA THR A 119 11.17 29.82 7.56
C THR A 119 10.91 29.04 6.28
N LEU A 120 10.29 29.63 5.26
CA LEU A 120 9.97 28.95 3.99
C LEU A 120 10.89 29.30 2.82
N MET A 121 12.04 29.95 3.05
CA MET A 121 12.96 30.32 1.98
C MET A 121 13.55 29.11 1.24
N GLY A 122 13.68 27.96 1.91
CA GLY A 122 14.04 26.69 1.26
C GLY A 122 13.04 26.31 0.18
N TYR A 123 11.74 26.43 0.45
CA TYR A 123 10.66 26.17 -0.50
C TYR A 123 10.64 27.19 -1.65
N VAL A 124 10.83 28.47 -1.36
CA VAL A 124 10.94 29.54 -2.37
C VAL A 124 12.09 29.25 -3.33
N GLY A 125 13.26 28.87 -2.79
CA GLY A 125 14.42 28.50 -3.59
C GLY A 125 14.18 27.24 -4.42
N ALA A 126 13.60 26.19 -3.81
CA ALA A 126 13.33 24.92 -4.50
C ALA A 126 12.38 25.09 -5.67
N GLN A 127 11.26 25.82 -5.50
CA GLN A 127 10.31 26.07 -6.58
C GLN A 127 10.96 26.82 -7.74
N ARG A 128 11.81 27.81 -7.47
CA ARG A 128 12.56 28.54 -8.50
C ARG A 128 13.55 27.64 -9.23
N LEU A 129 14.42 26.94 -8.49
CA LEU A 129 15.51 26.13 -9.03
C LEU A 129 15.03 24.92 -9.85
N LEU A 130 13.88 24.37 -9.51
CA LEU A 130 13.26 23.24 -10.21
C LEU A 130 12.30 23.68 -11.33
N SER A 131 12.01 24.98 -11.47
CA SER A 131 11.14 25.48 -12.54
C SER A 131 11.77 25.29 -13.92
N GLN A 132 10.98 24.85 -14.90
CA GLN A 132 11.42 24.73 -16.30
C GLN A 132 11.78 26.08 -16.93
N GLY A 133 11.17 27.16 -16.45
CA GLY A 133 11.42 28.54 -16.93
C GLY A 133 12.63 29.21 -16.25
N TYR A 134 13.34 28.54 -15.34
CA TYR A 134 14.48 29.10 -14.65
C TYR A 134 15.76 28.33 -14.98
N PRO A 135 16.80 28.95 -15.57
CA PRO A 135 18.04 28.28 -15.92
C PRO A 135 18.98 28.17 -14.69
N ALA A 136 18.59 27.37 -13.68
CA ALA A 136 19.35 27.21 -12.45
C ALA A 136 20.82 26.84 -12.75
N ARG A 137 21.78 27.56 -12.17
CA ARG A 137 23.21 27.29 -12.31
C ARG A 137 23.69 26.31 -11.25
N TYR A 138 24.83 25.65 -11.52
CA TYR A 138 25.42 24.67 -10.60
C TYR A 138 25.72 25.25 -9.21
N ASP A 139 26.32 26.44 -9.16
CA ASP A 139 26.64 27.17 -7.93
C ASP A 139 25.42 27.50 -7.07
N GLU A 140 24.28 27.88 -7.69
CA GLU A 140 23.02 28.14 -6.99
C GLU A 140 22.44 26.85 -6.38
N LEU A 141 22.51 25.75 -7.14
CA LEU A 141 22.05 24.43 -6.68
C LEU A 141 22.91 23.92 -5.51
N ALA A 142 24.24 24.08 -5.60
CA ALA A 142 25.17 23.69 -4.54
C ALA A 142 24.98 24.52 -3.26
N ALA A 143 24.83 25.84 -3.39
CA ALA A 143 24.57 26.74 -2.27
C ALA A 143 23.23 26.39 -1.56
N TRP A 144 22.19 26.11 -2.34
CA TRP A 144 20.90 25.71 -1.77
C TRP A 144 21.01 24.36 -1.02
N LEU A 145 21.73 23.38 -1.55
CA LEU A 145 21.94 22.09 -0.91
C LEU A 145 22.77 22.19 0.38
N GLN A 146 23.68 23.14 0.46
CA GLN A 146 24.45 23.39 1.67
C GLN A 146 23.56 23.85 2.83
N GLU A 147 22.50 24.63 2.56
CA GLU A 147 21.61 25.19 3.58
C GLU A 147 20.38 24.31 3.84
N TYR A 148 19.88 23.61 2.81
CA TYR A 148 18.59 22.91 2.83
C TYR A 148 18.69 21.43 2.41
N ASN A 149 19.76 20.73 2.72
CA ASN A 149 19.94 19.32 2.37
C ASN A 149 18.91 18.39 3.04
N ASP A 150 18.28 18.84 4.13
CA ASP A 150 17.18 18.17 4.84
C ASP A 150 15.79 18.43 4.23
N HIS A 151 15.70 19.32 3.22
CA HIS A 151 14.45 19.71 2.60
C HIS A 151 13.84 18.57 1.75
N PRO A 152 12.49 18.43 1.69
CA PRO A 152 11.82 17.41 0.87
C PRO A 152 12.21 17.39 -0.61
N ASP A 153 12.62 18.52 -1.16
CA ASP A 153 13.04 18.64 -2.56
C ASP A 153 14.56 18.50 -2.77
N ALA A 154 15.34 18.33 -1.69
CA ALA A 154 16.79 18.18 -1.78
C ALA A 154 17.24 17.02 -2.69
N PRO A 155 16.59 15.83 -2.72
CA PRO A 155 16.95 14.78 -3.67
C PRO A 155 16.76 15.18 -5.13
N ALA A 156 15.75 15.99 -5.45
CA ALA A 156 15.51 16.47 -6.82
C ALA A 156 16.56 17.50 -7.23
N ILE A 157 16.86 18.45 -6.35
CA ILE A 157 17.88 19.49 -6.59
C ILE A 157 19.27 18.84 -6.67
N TYR A 158 19.57 17.84 -5.85
CA TYR A 158 20.85 17.12 -5.91
C TYR A 158 21.05 16.41 -7.26
N ARG A 159 20.02 15.72 -7.77
CA ARG A 159 20.05 15.11 -9.11
C ARG A 159 20.28 16.16 -10.21
N LEU A 160 19.57 17.29 -10.13
CA LEU A 160 19.73 18.39 -11.09
C LEU A 160 21.16 18.98 -11.02
N ALA A 161 21.72 19.17 -9.81
CA ALA A 161 23.08 19.63 -9.61
C ALA A 161 24.11 18.67 -10.22
N LEU A 162 23.95 17.35 -9.99
CA LEU A 162 24.82 16.35 -10.62
C LEU A 162 24.79 16.42 -12.15
N ALA A 163 23.61 16.64 -12.74
CA ALA A 163 23.46 16.76 -14.19
C ALA A 163 24.06 18.06 -14.76
N ARG A 164 24.24 19.10 -13.94
CA ARG A 164 24.79 20.41 -14.31
C ARG A 164 26.18 20.66 -13.74
N ARG A 165 26.86 19.64 -13.22
CA ARG A 165 28.16 19.78 -12.58
C ARG A 165 29.20 20.43 -13.51
N THR A 166 29.84 21.49 -13.02
CA THR A 166 30.93 22.17 -13.71
C THR A 166 32.28 21.73 -13.17
N PRO A 167 33.32 21.56 -14.01
CA PRO A 167 34.68 21.29 -13.54
C PRO A 167 35.15 22.41 -12.59
N GLY A 168 35.68 22.02 -11.43
CA GLY A 168 36.19 22.98 -10.42
C GLY A 168 35.09 23.68 -9.60
N GLY A 169 33.82 23.33 -9.80
CA GLY A 169 32.71 23.85 -9.00
C GLY A 169 32.71 23.32 -7.55
N PRO A 170 31.93 23.95 -6.64
CA PRO A 170 31.86 23.57 -5.23
C PRO A 170 31.43 22.11 -5.06
N GLU A 171 31.86 21.49 -3.95
CA GLU A 171 31.42 20.13 -3.59
C GLU A 171 29.94 20.14 -3.22
N LEU A 172 29.19 19.12 -3.68
CA LEU A 172 27.78 19.00 -3.39
C LEU A 172 27.55 18.35 -2.01
N THR A 173 26.76 19.02 -1.18
CA THR A 173 26.22 18.42 0.04
C THR A 173 25.16 17.39 -0.33
N PRO A 174 25.31 16.10 0.05
CA PRO A 174 24.30 15.08 -0.22
C PRO A 174 22.96 15.42 0.44
N ALA A 175 21.86 15.12 -0.24
CA ALA A 175 20.54 15.22 0.35
C ALA A 175 20.41 14.22 1.51
N SER A 176 19.99 14.72 2.67
CA SER A 176 19.71 13.89 3.86
C SER A 176 18.25 13.54 4.03
N PHE A 177 17.38 14.10 3.18
CA PHE A 177 15.94 13.84 3.23
C PHE A 177 15.61 12.38 2.90
N VAL A 178 14.92 11.69 3.80
CA VAL A 178 14.36 10.35 3.59
C VAL A 178 12.99 10.51 2.97
N GLY A 179 12.92 10.43 1.64
CA GLY A 179 11.71 10.77 0.89
C GLY A 179 10.63 9.70 0.92
N PHE A 180 9.40 10.18 0.80
CA PHE A 180 8.20 9.40 0.50
C PHE A 180 8.21 9.04 -1.00
N THR A 181 8.24 7.75 -1.34
CA THR A 181 7.86 7.28 -2.67
C THR A 181 6.34 7.10 -2.68
N ALA A 182 5.64 7.91 -3.49
CA ALA A 182 4.22 7.74 -3.76
C ALA A 182 4.01 6.45 -4.56
N GLY A 183 4.00 5.33 -3.87
CA GLY A 183 3.58 4.03 -4.36
C GLY A 183 2.56 3.47 -3.38
N SER A 184 1.60 2.69 -3.85
CA SER A 184 0.64 1.99 -3.00
C SER A 184 1.34 1.46 -1.76
N PRO A 185 0.73 1.52 -0.57
CA PRO A 185 1.34 0.97 0.62
C PRO A 185 1.38 -0.56 0.53
N SER A 186 2.32 -1.10 -0.23
CA SER A 186 2.77 -2.44 0.05
C SER A 186 3.48 -2.35 1.39
N PHE A 187 2.91 -2.94 2.41
CA PHE A 187 3.41 -2.98 3.78
C PHE A 187 4.66 -3.89 3.91
N ALA A 188 5.60 -3.75 3.01
CA ALA A 188 6.98 -4.10 3.27
C ALA A 188 7.68 -2.77 3.51
N ALA A 189 8.03 -2.50 4.77
CA ALA A 189 8.93 -1.42 5.10
C ALA A 189 10.22 -1.64 4.31
N ALA A 190 10.29 -1.05 3.12
CA ALA A 190 11.55 -0.90 2.43
C ALA A 190 12.36 0.10 3.23
N ARG A 191 13.17 -0.39 4.17
CA ARG A 191 14.38 0.31 4.56
C ARG A 191 15.16 0.51 3.26
N THR A 192 15.05 1.69 2.66
CA THR A 192 15.85 2.08 1.50
C THR A 192 17.30 2.10 1.93
N VAL A 193 17.99 1.03 1.58
CA VAL A 193 19.44 0.99 1.65
C VAL A 193 19.96 2.09 0.71
N ARG A 194 20.79 2.99 1.24
CA ARG A 194 21.49 4.03 0.47
C ARG A 194 22.16 3.39 -0.74
N GLY A 195 21.81 3.80 -1.95
CA GLY A 195 22.43 3.36 -3.20
C GLY A 195 21.48 2.76 -4.25
N ALA A 196 20.20 2.54 -3.93
CA ALA A 196 19.25 1.77 -4.74
C ALA A 196 18.66 2.48 -5.98
N ASP A 197 18.99 3.73 -6.25
CA ASP A 197 18.39 4.53 -7.34
C ASP A 197 19.26 4.60 -8.61
N ALA A 198 20.34 3.82 -8.70
CA ALA A 198 21.11 3.76 -9.94
C ALA A 198 20.31 3.06 -11.05
N PRO A 199 20.33 3.54 -12.31
CA PRO A 199 19.68 2.90 -13.45
C PRO A 199 20.02 1.41 -13.57
N GLN A 200 21.22 1.01 -13.20
CA GLN A 200 21.71 -0.36 -13.17
C GLN A 200 20.97 -1.24 -12.14
N ALA A 201 20.60 -0.69 -10.97
CA ALA A 201 19.82 -1.43 -9.98
C ALA A 201 18.38 -1.67 -10.46
N ALA A 202 17.77 -0.69 -11.13
CA ALA A 202 16.44 -0.83 -11.72
C ALA A 202 16.42 -1.89 -12.84
N GLU A 203 17.44 -1.92 -13.69
CA GLU A 203 17.59 -2.93 -14.75
C GLU A 203 17.77 -4.34 -14.17
N LEU A 204 18.59 -4.49 -13.12
CA LEU A 204 18.78 -5.76 -12.42
C LEU A 204 17.49 -6.27 -11.79
N ARG A 205 16.70 -5.39 -11.16
CA ARG A 205 15.39 -5.74 -10.58
C ARG A 205 14.43 -6.25 -11.65
N THR A 206 14.33 -5.53 -12.76
CA THR A 206 13.48 -5.91 -13.89
C THR A 206 13.91 -7.27 -14.44
N ARG A 207 15.20 -7.50 -14.61
CA ARG A 207 15.73 -8.76 -15.11
C ARG A 207 15.47 -9.93 -14.13
N LEU A 208 15.65 -9.73 -12.83
CA LEU A 208 15.34 -10.72 -11.80
C LEU A 208 13.84 -11.07 -11.77
N GLN A 209 12.98 -10.05 -11.93
CA GLN A 209 11.54 -10.23 -11.99
C GLN A 209 11.15 -11.10 -13.21
N HIS A 210 11.62 -10.77 -14.41
CA HIS A 210 11.36 -11.57 -15.61
C HIS A 210 11.86 -13.03 -15.46
N MET A 211 13.08 -13.23 -14.93
CA MET A 211 13.59 -14.57 -14.67
C MET A 211 12.72 -15.36 -13.69
N ALA A 212 12.17 -14.71 -12.65
CA ALA A 212 11.27 -15.34 -11.70
C ALA A 212 9.92 -15.70 -12.33
N ASP A 213 9.38 -14.83 -13.18
CA ASP A 213 8.08 -15.02 -13.84
C ASP A 213 8.15 -16.08 -14.96
N ASP A 214 9.28 -16.17 -15.68
CA ASP A 214 9.54 -17.13 -16.75
C ASP A 214 10.00 -18.51 -16.25
N GLY A 215 10.12 -18.71 -14.93
CA GLY A 215 10.60 -19.98 -14.36
C GLY A 215 12.10 -20.21 -14.45
N GLY A 216 12.88 -19.19 -14.80
CA GLY A 216 14.34 -19.22 -14.90
C GLY A 216 15.05 -19.15 -13.54
N PHE A 217 14.57 -19.87 -12.53
CA PHE A 217 15.00 -19.77 -11.13
C PHE A 217 16.51 -19.98 -10.93
N ASN A 218 17.08 -21.01 -11.54
CA ASN A 218 18.51 -21.29 -11.43
C ASN A 218 19.37 -20.16 -12.02
N ALA A 219 18.98 -19.61 -13.17
CA ALA A 219 19.68 -18.48 -13.78
C ALA A 219 19.59 -17.21 -12.91
N ALA A 220 18.45 -17.01 -12.26
CA ALA A 220 18.26 -15.90 -11.32
C ALA A 220 19.15 -16.04 -10.06
N PHE A 221 19.31 -17.24 -9.50
CA PHE A 221 20.25 -17.48 -8.39
C PHE A 221 21.69 -17.23 -8.82
N VAL A 222 22.11 -17.72 -9.98
CA VAL A 222 23.46 -17.44 -10.52
C VAL A 222 23.69 -15.94 -10.72
N LEU A 223 22.67 -15.19 -11.13
CA LEU A 223 22.77 -13.72 -11.25
C LEU A 223 22.93 -13.06 -9.88
N LEU A 224 22.20 -13.51 -8.85
CA LEU A 224 22.28 -13.00 -7.48
C LEU A 224 23.61 -13.31 -6.80
N ASP A 225 24.31 -14.38 -7.20
CA ASP A 225 25.64 -14.75 -6.66
C ASP A 225 26.78 -13.89 -7.22
N ARG A 226 26.54 -13.13 -8.28
CA ARG A 226 27.57 -12.27 -8.87
C ARG A 226 27.93 -11.12 -7.94
N LYS A 227 29.23 -10.91 -7.72
CA LYS A 227 29.73 -9.79 -6.92
C LYS A 227 29.17 -8.44 -7.40
N SER A 228 29.11 -8.20 -8.71
CA SER A 228 28.54 -6.99 -9.30
C SER A 228 27.06 -6.77 -8.95
N THR A 229 26.26 -7.83 -8.82
CA THR A 229 24.88 -7.74 -8.38
C THR A 229 24.77 -7.39 -6.90
N VAL A 230 25.61 -8.03 -6.06
CA VAL A 230 25.68 -7.74 -4.62
C VAL A 230 26.15 -6.30 -4.38
N ASP A 231 27.16 -5.83 -5.12
CA ASP A 231 27.67 -4.46 -5.03
C ASP A 231 26.63 -3.42 -5.49
N THR A 232 25.74 -3.77 -6.44
CA THR A 232 24.72 -2.86 -7.01
C THR A 232 23.44 -2.83 -6.17
N LEU A 233 22.93 -3.97 -5.72
CA LEU A 233 21.66 -4.08 -4.98
C LEU A 233 21.85 -4.01 -3.45
N GLY A 234 23.05 -4.35 -2.98
CA GLY A 234 23.36 -4.54 -1.57
C GLY A 234 22.96 -5.94 -1.06
N PRO A 235 23.64 -6.45 0.00
CA PRO A 235 23.45 -7.81 0.48
C PRO A 235 22.02 -8.08 0.98
N GLN A 236 21.37 -7.10 1.59
CA GLN A 236 20.00 -7.25 2.10
C GLN A 236 18.97 -7.40 0.96
N GLU A 237 19.08 -6.61 -0.12
CA GLU A 237 18.17 -6.71 -1.26
C GLU A 237 18.41 -8.01 -2.04
N VAL A 238 19.65 -8.48 -2.14
CA VAL A 238 19.99 -9.79 -2.73
C VAL A 238 19.30 -10.92 -1.97
N GLU A 239 19.31 -10.90 -0.63
CA GLU A 239 18.59 -11.91 0.17
C GLU A 239 17.06 -11.83 0.01
N LEU A 240 16.49 -10.64 -0.11
CA LEU A 240 15.06 -10.48 -0.43
C LEU A 240 14.72 -11.11 -1.79
N TRP A 241 15.55 -10.89 -2.81
CA TRP A 241 15.36 -11.50 -4.12
C TRP A 241 15.54 -13.02 -4.10
N ARG A 242 16.52 -13.54 -3.34
CA ARG A 242 16.66 -14.99 -3.13
C ARG A 242 15.40 -15.59 -2.53
N GLY A 243 14.82 -14.95 -1.52
CA GLY A 243 13.56 -15.35 -0.91
C GLY A 243 12.42 -15.40 -1.92
N ARG A 244 12.22 -14.33 -2.70
CA ARG A 244 11.17 -14.25 -3.75
C ARG A 244 11.30 -15.34 -4.81
N ILE A 245 12.51 -15.57 -5.31
CA ILE A 245 12.77 -16.57 -6.33
C ILE A 245 12.55 -17.98 -5.78
N ARG A 246 12.95 -18.26 -4.53
CA ARG A 246 12.66 -19.55 -3.86
C ARG A 246 11.16 -19.77 -3.71
N THR A 247 10.40 -18.74 -3.29
CA THR A 247 8.94 -18.83 -3.19
C THR A 247 8.30 -19.17 -4.52
N ARG A 248 8.69 -18.50 -5.62
CA ARG A 248 8.20 -18.78 -6.97
C ARG A 248 8.55 -20.18 -7.46
N ALA A 249 9.76 -20.64 -7.16
CA ALA A 249 10.18 -22.00 -7.51
C ALA A 249 9.35 -23.05 -6.76
N LEU A 250 9.07 -22.84 -5.47
CA LEU A 250 8.23 -23.71 -4.66
C LEU A 250 6.76 -23.69 -5.12
N GLU A 251 6.23 -22.54 -5.53
CA GLU A 251 4.90 -22.43 -6.15
C GLU A 251 4.82 -23.28 -7.42
N ALA A 252 5.82 -23.19 -8.31
CA ALA A 252 5.88 -23.97 -9.53
C ALA A 252 6.00 -25.48 -9.27
N ASP A 253 6.78 -25.91 -8.28
CA ASP A 253 6.91 -27.31 -7.89
C ASP A 253 5.65 -27.83 -7.17
N SER A 254 4.99 -27.00 -6.34
CA SER A 254 3.71 -27.32 -5.74
C SER A 254 2.60 -27.56 -6.76
N GLN A 255 2.55 -26.74 -7.82
CA GLN A 255 1.58 -26.92 -8.91
C GLN A 255 1.81 -28.22 -9.68
N ARG A 256 3.05 -28.72 -9.71
CA ARG A 256 3.41 -30.03 -10.33
C ARG A 256 3.21 -31.21 -9.39
N GLY A 257 2.74 -31.01 -8.14
CA GLY A 257 2.53 -32.08 -7.16
C GLY A 257 3.81 -32.63 -6.50
N VAL A 258 4.93 -31.92 -6.62
CA VAL A 258 6.19 -32.29 -6.00
C VAL A 258 6.14 -32.05 -4.49
N GLN A 259 6.56 -33.02 -3.67
CA GLN A 259 6.74 -32.82 -2.23
C GLN A 259 8.02 -32.02 -1.96
N VAL A 260 7.86 -30.84 -1.40
CA VAL A 260 8.99 -29.99 -1.03
C VAL A 260 9.48 -30.37 0.37
N PRO A 261 10.76 -30.76 0.57
CA PRO A 261 11.31 -31.08 1.89
C PRO A 261 11.15 -29.94 2.91
N VAL A 262 11.01 -30.28 4.22
CA VAL A 262 11.05 -29.26 5.28
C VAL A 262 12.50 -28.85 5.48
N GLU A 263 12.87 -27.67 5.00
CA GLU A 263 14.19 -27.07 5.22
C GLU A 263 14.10 -26.03 6.33
N ILE A 264 14.87 -26.24 7.40
CA ILE A 264 15.07 -25.26 8.45
C ILE A 264 15.85 -24.09 7.84
N GLY A 265 15.25 -22.89 7.83
CA GLY A 265 15.88 -21.68 7.27
C GLY A 265 15.26 -21.12 5.99
N LEU A 266 14.22 -21.77 5.43
CA LEU A 266 13.42 -21.14 4.38
C LEU A 266 12.75 -19.85 4.90
N PRO A 267 12.64 -18.83 4.05
CA PRO A 267 11.90 -17.61 4.41
C PRO A 267 10.42 -17.94 4.73
N PRO A 268 9.76 -17.14 5.58
CA PRO A 268 8.38 -17.39 6.00
C PRO A 268 7.41 -17.58 4.82
N ASP A 269 7.55 -16.80 3.74
CA ASP A 269 6.68 -16.89 2.56
C ASP A 269 6.84 -18.23 1.82
N ALA A 270 8.05 -18.78 1.77
CA ALA A 270 8.29 -20.09 1.17
C ALA A 270 7.70 -21.23 2.02
N ASN A 271 7.83 -21.14 3.34
CA ASN A 271 7.18 -22.09 4.25
C ASN A 271 5.66 -21.98 4.19
N TRP A 272 5.11 -20.77 4.07
CA TRP A 272 3.68 -20.52 3.88
C TRP A 272 3.16 -21.21 2.61
N THR A 273 3.82 -20.98 1.47
CA THR A 273 3.43 -21.59 0.18
C THR A 273 3.42 -23.10 0.25
N ALA A 274 4.49 -23.70 0.79
CA ALA A 274 4.58 -25.14 0.96
C ALA A 274 3.58 -25.71 1.96
N ALA A 275 3.29 -24.96 3.05
CA ALA A 275 2.28 -25.33 4.05
C ALA A 275 0.87 -25.35 3.43
N MET A 276 0.50 -24.32 2.67
CA MET A 276 -0.79 -24.27 1.98
C MET A 276 -0.94 -25.40 0.96
N ALA A 277 0.11 -25.71 0.21
CA ALA A 277 0.11 -26.82 -0.72
C ALA A 277 -0.03 -28.19 -0.02
N ALA A 278 0.62 -28.39 1.14
CA ALA A 278 0.44 -29.59 1.94
C ALA A 278 -0.99 -29.69 2.51
N PHE A 279 -1.54 -28.57 3.00
CA PHE A 279 -2.89 -28.46 3.54
C PHE A 279 -3.94 -28.83 2.49
N THR A 280 -3.86 -28.27 1.28
CA THR A 280 -4.81 -28.55 0.19
C THR A 280 -4.74 -29.99 -0.31
N ARG A 281 -3.59 -30.66 -0.19
CA ARG A 281 -3.43 -32.09 -0.50
C ARG A 281 -3.85 -33.03 0.63
N GLY A 282 -4.28 -32.52 1.79
CA GLY A 282 -4.66 -33.32 2.94
C GLY A 282 -3.49 -33.79 3.80
N ASN A 283 -2.25 -33.38 3.53
CA ASN A 283 -1.09 -33.72 4.37
C ASN A 283 -0.99 -32.74 5.56
N MET A 284 -1.88 -32.95 6.54
CA MET A 284 -2.03 -32.02 7.66
C MET A 284 -0.82 -32.00 8.60
N ALA A 285 -0.10 -33.11 8.74
CA ALA A 285 1.11 -33.17 9.57
C ALA A 285 2.23 -32.30 8.99
N GLU A 286 2.44 -32.34 7.68
CA GLU A 286 3.41 -31.49 6.99
C GLU A 286 2.97 -30.02 7.01
N ALA A 287 1.69 -29.74 6.72
CA ALA A 287 1.13 -28.40 6.80
C ALA A 287 1.34 -27.77 8.18
N ALA A 288 1.06 -28.52 9.26
CA ALA A 288 1.24 -28.06 10.63
C ALA A 288 2.71 -27.67 10.91
N ARG A 289 3.66 -28.54 10.57
CA ARG A 289 5.10 -28.26 10.79
C ARG A 289 5.54 -26.99 10.08
N ARG A 290 5.11 -26.79 8.83
CA ARG A 290 5.48 -25.60 8.05
C ARG A 290 4.82 -24.32 8.53
N PHE A 291 3.54 -24.37 8.92
CA PHE A 291 2.89 -23.20 9.53
C PHE A 291 3.49 -22.84 10.89
N GLU A 292 3.95 -23.83 11.66
CA GLU A 292 4.71 -23.60 12.90
C GLU A 292 6.00 -22.83 12.61
N LEU A 293 6.76 -23.18 11.54
CA LEU A 293 7.95 -22.43 11.11
C LEU A 293 7.61 -20.98 10.70
N VAL A 294 6.45 -20.75 10.08
CA VAL A 294 5.98 -19.37 9.78
C VAL A 294 5.65 -18.63 11.07
N ALA A 295 4.94 -19.29 12.00
CA ALA A 295 4.57 -18.71 13.29
C ALA A 295 5.79 -18.38 14.17
N ASP A 296 6.84 -19.20 14.11
CA ASP A 296 8.06 -19.07 14.91
C ASP A 296 9.12 -18.20 14.24
N ALA A 297 8.82 -17.62 13.09
CA ALA A 297 9.76 -16.75 12.38
C ALA A 297 10.14 -15.53 13.24
N PRO A 298 11.43 -15.12 13.24
CA PRO A 298 11.88 -13.97 14.01
C PRO A 298 11.18 -12.67 13.55
N PRO A 299 10.90 -11.72 14.47
CA PRO A 299 10.18 -10.47 14.14
C PRO A 299 10.88 -9.58 13.12
N ASP A 300 12.19 -9.71 12.95
CA ASP A 300 12.98 -9.02 11.92
C ASP A 300 12.82 -9.63 10.51
N ARG A 301 12.27 -10.86 10.42
CA ARG A 301 12.04 -11.59 9.17
C ARG A 301 10.57 -11.78 8.82
N ALA A 302 9.66 -11.52 9.75
CA ALA A 302 8.22 -11.72 9.55
C ALA A 302 7.41 -10.57 10.13
N SER A 303 6.44 -10.06 9.35
CA SER A 303 5.49 -9.05 9.81
C SER A 303 4.48 -9.65 10.80
N SER A 304 3.81 -8.77 11.58
CA SER A 304 2.67 -9.19 12.41
C SER A 304 1.58 -9.90 11.61
N TRP A 305 1.40 -9.55 10.34
CA TRP A 305 0.47 -10.22 9.41
C TRP A 305 0.89 -11.65 9.12
N THR A 306 2.17 -11.85 8.83
CA THR A 306 2.75 -13.18 8.57
C THR A 306 2.71 -14.06 9.81
N LEU A 307 3.10 -13.52 10.98
CA LEU A 307 3.11 -14.24 12.25
C LEU A 307 1.70 -14.65 12.69
N SER A 308 0.71 -13.76 12.55
CA SER A 308 -0.68 -14.09 12.87
C SER A 308 -1.26 -15.14 11.94
N ALA A 309 -0.98 -15.03 10.63
CA ALA A 309 -1.40 -16.02 9.65
C ALA A 309 -0.78 -17.40 9.93
N GLY A 310 0.54 -17.47 10.11
CA GLY A 310 1.25 -18.70 10.46
C GLY A 310 0.69 -19.35 11.72
N SER A 311 0.46 -18.55 12.76
CA SER A 311 -0.08 -19.04 14.04
C SER A 311 -1.52 -19.55 13.91
N PHE A 312 -2.39 -18.83 13.20
CA PHE A 312 -3.77 -19.24 12.96
C PHE A 312 -3.84 -20.57 12.18
N TRP A 313 -3.07 -20.66 11.08
CA TRP A 313 -3.07 -21.87 10.25
C TRP A 313 -2.32 -23.03 10.91
N ALA A 314 -1.31 -22.77 11.76
CA ALA A 314 -0.69 -23.80 12.60
C ALA A 314 -1.69 -24.38 13.59
N ALA A 315 -2.51 -23.53 14.25
CA ALA A 315 -3.59 -24.01 15.13
C ALA A 315 -4.53 -24.96 14.37
N ARG A 316 -4.99 -24.54 13.21
CA ARG A 316 -5.94 -25.26 12.38
C ARG A 316 -5.38 -26.58 11.84
N ALA A 317 -4.16 -26.54 11.29
CA ALA A 317 -3.49 -27.72 10.74
C ALA A 317 -3.18 -28.76 11.84
N ASN A 318 -2.76 -28.33 13.02
CA ASN A 318 -2.53 -29.24 14.16
C ASN A 318 -3.81 -29.93 14.63
N LEU A 319 -4.93 -29.19 14.68
CA LEU A 319 -6.22 -29.81 15.03
C LEU A 319 -6.57 -30.95 14.05
N LEU A 320 -6.41 -30.69 12.74
CA LEU A 320 -6.68 -31.66 11.68
C LEU A 320 -5.64 -32.79 11.61
N ALA A 321 -4.41 -32.55 12.06
CA ALA A 321 -3.35 -33.57 12.19
C ALA A 321 -3.47 -34.47 13.44
N GLY A 322 -4.50 -34.29 14.27
CA GLY A 322 -4.68 -35.06 15.49
C GLY A 322 -3.90 -34.54 16.70
N ASN A 323 -3.42 -33.27 16.67
CA ASN A 323 -2.71 -32.62 17.76
C ASN A 323 -3.55 -31.49 18.42
N PRO A 324 -4.75 -31.80 19.00
CA PRO A 324 -5.68 -30.76 19.50
C PRO A 324 -5.08 -29.91 20.62
N GLN A 325 -4.11 -30.44 21.38
CA GLN A 325 -3.41 -29.71 22.44
C GLN A 325 -2.64 -28.47 21.94
N LYS A 326 -2.25 -28.44 20.68
CA LYS A 326 -1.57 -27.30 20.05
C LYS A 326 -2.54 -26.22 19.52
N PHE A 327 -3.83 -26.54 19.37
CA PHE A 327 -4.82 -25.62 18.79
C PHE A 327 -4.92 -24.30 19.56
N ALA A 328 -5.27 -24.36 20.84
CA ALA A 328 -5.46 -23.17 21.65
C ALA A 328 -4.17 -22.33 21.85
N PRO A 329 -2.98 -22.90 22.07
CA PRO A 329 -1.74 -22.14 22.12
C PRO A 329 -1.46 -21.32 20.86
N TYR A 330 -1.56 -21.93 19.68
CA TYR A 330 -1.32 -21.22 18.41
C TYR A 330 -2.41 -20.20 18.10
N LEU A 331 -3.67 -20.49 18.39
CA LEU A 331 -4.77 -19.54 18.22
C LEU A 331 -4.59 -18.30 19.12
N LYS A 332 -4.16 -18.47 20.37
CA LYS A 332 -3.81 -17.36 21.27
C LYS A 332 -2.64 -16.55 20.74
N ARG A 333 -1.63 -17.17 20.13
CA ARG A 333 -0.52 -16.44 19.48
C ARG A 333 -1.01 -15.58 18.31
N ALA A 334 -1.89 -16.10 17.47
CA ALA A 334 -2.50 -15.30 16.40
C ALA A 334 -3.24 -14.08 16.98
N ALA A 335 -4.00 -14.26 18.07
CA ALA A 335 -4.78 -13.22 18.74
C ALA A 335 -3.93 -12.07 19.31
N LEU A 336 -2.63 -12.27 19.58
CA LEU A 336 -1.72 -11.20 20.00
C LEU A 336 -1.53 -10.13 18.94
N HIS A 337 -1.82 -10.41 17.69
CA HIS A 337 -1.72 -9.48 16.56
C HIS A 337 -3.09 -8.88 16.21
N GLY A 338 -3.74 -8.25 17.18
CA GLY A 338 -5.16 -7.84 17.17
C GLY A 338 -5.58 -6.82 16.11
N THR A 339 -4.68 -6.30 15.28
CA THR A 339 -4.99 -5.40 14.16
C THR A 339 -4.83 -6.09 12.80
N THR A 340 -4.54 -7.39 12.79
CA THR A 340 -4.41 -8.20 11.56
C THR A 340 -5.66 -9.05 11.35
N PHE A 341 -5.90 -9.47 10.11
CA PHE A 341 -7.05 -10.31 9.76
C PHE A 341 -7.13 -11.58 10.62
N TYR A 342 -6.10 -12.40 10.60
CA TYR A 342 -6.09 -13.65 11.37
C TYR A 342 -6.03 -13.41 12.88
N GLY A 343 -5.46 -12.29 13.31
CA GLY A 343 -5.48 -11.88 14.71
C GLY A 343 -6.89 -11.58 15.21
N LEU A 344 -7.67 -10.82 14.43
CA LEU A 344 -9.07 -10.51 14.73
C LEU A 344 -9.96 -11.75 14.71
N VAL A 345 -9.81 -12.61 13.69
CA VAL A 345 -10.54 -13.89 13.61
C VAL A 345 -10.21 -14.78 14.81
N ALA A 346 -8.93 -14.83 15.24
CA ALA A 346 -8.53 -15.59 16.41
C ALA A 346 -9.07 -15.02 17.71
N GLN A 347 -9.08 -13.68 17.88
CA GLN A 347 -9.69 -13.02 19.04
C GLN A 347 -11.18 -13.36 19.13
N GLN A 348 -11.89 -13.24 18.01
CA GLN A 348 -13.33 -13.56 17.95
C GLN A 348 -13.59 -15.03 18.27
N ALA A 349 -12.82 -15.95 17.68
CA ALA A 349 -12.95 -17.40 17.95
C ALA A 349 -12.65 -17.76 19.42
N LEU A 350 -11.82 -16.99 20.10
CA LEU A 350 -11.51 -17.14 21.53
C LEU A 350 -12.52 -16.43 22.45
N GLY A 351 -13.49 -15.70 21.89
CA GLY A 351 -14.43 -14.89 22.66
C GLY A 351 -13.78 -13.68 23.35
N MET A 352 -12.65 -13.21 22.84
CA MET A 352 -11.94 -12.04 23.38
C MET A 352 -12.63 -10.76 22.90
N LYS A 353 -12.67 -9.73 23.76
CA LYS A 353 -13.16 -8.41 23.38
C LYS A 353 -12.12 -7.69 22.52
N ILE A 354 -12.53 -7.23 21.34
CA ILE A 354 -11.71 -6.35 20.49
C ILE A 354 -11.91 -4.93 21.02
N ALA A 355 -10.90 -4.38 21.68
CA ALA A 355 -10.98 -3.07 22.34
C ALA A 355 -9.66 -2.30 22.22
N PRO A 356 -9.31 -1.81 21.01
CA PRO A 356 -8.16 -0.92 20.83
C PRO A 356 -8.36 0.40 21.58
N ASP A 357 -7.27 1.06 21.98
CA ASP A 357 -7.33 2.41 22.52
C ASP A 357 -7.51 3.43 21.38
N TRP A 358 -8.75 3.92 21.23
CA TRP A 358 -9.10 4.89 20.19
C TRP A 358 -8.74 6.33 20.50
N LYS A 359 -8.12 6.60 21.65
CA LYS A 359 -7.63 7.94 21.97
C LYS A 359 -6.55 8.33 20.97
N VAL A 360 -6.46 9.60 20.67
CA VAL A 360 -5.42 10.20 19.83
C VAL A 360 -4.72 11.27 20.66
N PRO A 361 -3.40 11.48 20.52
CA PRO A 361 -2.71 12.54 21.23
C PRO A 361 -3.37 13.90 20.95
N GLU A 362 -3.68 14.65 21.99
CA GLU A 362 -4.16 16.02 21.82
C GLU A 362 -2.99 16.94 21.47
N LEU A 363 -3.22 17.92 20.58
CA LEU A 363 -2.27 18.96 20.29
C LEU A 363 -2.35 20.05 21.39
N ASP A 364 -1.80 19.75 22.56
CA ASP A 364 -1.71 20.65 23.69
C ASP A 364 -0.62 21.73 23.47
N ARG A 365 -0.48 22.64 24.45
CA ARG A 365 0.52 23.70 24.37
C ARG A 365 1.95 23.14 24.27
N ARG A 366 2.30 22.13 25.06
CA ARG A 366 3.64 21.52 25.07
C ARG A 366 4.01 20.95 23.70
N ARG A 367 3.11 20.17 23.11
CA ARG A 367 3.30 19.58 21.77
C ARG A 367 3.34 20.66 20.67
N SER A 368 2.52 21.70 20.81
CA SER A 368 2.55 22.86 19.91
C SER A 368 3.89 23.60 19.98
N ASP A 369 4.43 23.81 21.17
CA ASP A 369 5.73 24.47 21.36
C ASP A 369 6.89 23.59 20.87
N GLN A 370 6.78 22.27 21.03
CA GLN A 370 7.74 21.32 20.46
C GLN A 370 7.80 21.41 18.93
N LEU A 371 6.65 21.44 18.25
CA LEU A 371 6.60 21.61 16.78
C LEU A 371 7.11 22.98 16.34
N ARG A 372 6.85 24.06 17.09
CA ARG A 372 7.39 25.39 16.80
C ARG A 372 8.91 25.47 16.96
N GLY A 373 9.46 24.75 17.93
CA GLY A 373 10.90 24.70 18.23
C GLY A 373 11.69 23.82 17.28
N ASP A 374 11.04 22.85 16.64
CA ASP A 374 11.67 21.97 15.65
C ASP A 374 11.66 22.61 14.25
N ARG A 375 12.75 22.45 13.49
CA ARG A 375 12.89 23.05 12.15
C ARG A 375 11.83 22.53 11.17
N THR A 376 11.60 21.23 11.16
CA THR A 376 10.64 20.55 10.28
C THR A 376 9.21 20.88 10.70
N GLY A 377 8.92 20.81 11.99
CA GLY A 377 7.63 21.20 12.57
C GLY A 377 7.28 22.66 12.30
N ARG A 378 8.24 23.59 12.45
CA ARG A 378 8.06 25.01 12.17
C ARG A 378 7.75 25.27 10.68
N ARG A 379 8.49 24.63 9.76
CA ARG A 379 8.22 24.72 8.31
C ARG A 379 6.82 24.18 7.98
N ALA A 380 6.45 23.03 8.55
CA ALA A 380 5.13 22.44 8.35
C ALA A 380 3.98 23.33 8.84
N LEU A 381 4.13 23.92 10.03
CA LEU A 381 3.13 24.88 10.56
C LEU A 381 3.00 26.12 9.66
N ALA A 382 4.12 26.66 9.18
CA ALA A 382 4.11 27.77 8.22
C ALA A 382 3.40 27.39 6.91
N LEU A 383 3.65 26.19 6.38
CA LEU A 383 2.99 25.68 5.16
C LEU A 383 1.48 25.49 5.38
N LEU A 384 1.05 24.98 6.54
CA LEU A 384 -0.37 24.87 6.87
C LEU A 384 -1.04 26.24 6.93
N GLN A 385 -0.36 27.28 7.49
CA GLN A 385 -0.88 28.65 7.48
C GLN A 385 -1.09 29.21 6.06
N LEU A 386 -0.35 28.71 5.08
CA LEU A 386 -0.50 29.08 3.66
C LEU A 386 -1.57 28.26 2.93
N GLY A 387 -2.08 27.17 3.51
CA GLY A 387 -2.90 26.19 2.82
C GLY A 387 -2.08 25.21 1.96
N ALA A 388 -0.75 25.13 2.13
CA ALA A 388 0.12 24.21 1.40
C ALA A 388 0.16 22.82 2.07
N THR A 389 -1.00 22.19 2.19
CA THR A 389 -1.22 20.97 2.99
C THR A 389 -0.32 19.82 2.57
N THR A 390 -0.21 19.54 1.26
CA THR A 390 0.65 18.45 0.74
C THR A 390 2.13 18.64 1.11
N ALA A 391 2.64 19.87 1.06
CA ALA A 391 4.01 20.18 1.43
C ALA A 391 4.22 20.03 2.96
N ALA A 392 3.27 20.48 3.76
CA ALA A 392 3.28 20.32 5.21
C ALA A 392 3.29 18.84 5.64
N GLU A 393 2.47 18.00 5.00
CA GLU A 393 2.45 16.56 5.25
C GLU A 393 3.80 15.90 4.95
N ARG A 394 4.51 16.31 3.88
CA ARG A 394 5.85 15.82 3.53
C ARG A 394 6.87 16.15 4.61
N GLU A 395 6.85 17.39 5.13
CA GLU A 395 7.73 17.81 6.23
C GLU A 395 7.48 17.00 7.50
N LEU A 396 6.21 16.93 7.94
CA LEU A 396 5.84 16.22 9.17
C LEU A 396 6.14 14.72 9.08
N TYR A 397 5.89 14.11 7.94
CA TYR A 397 6.23 12.71 7.72
C TYR A 397 7.74 12.48 7.83
N ALA A 398 8.54 13.29 7.13
CA ALA A 398 10.00 13.14 7.14
C ALA A 398 10.60 13.38 8.54
N GLY A 399 10.12 14.41 9.23
CA GLY A 399 10.55 14.72 10.59
C GLY A 399 10.13 13.69 11.64
N SER A 400 9.13 12.83 11.32
CA SER A 400 8.67 11.78 12.23
C SER A 400 9.44 10.46 12.10
N ILE A 401 10.25 10.28 11.05
CA ILE A 401 11.02 9.05 10.84
C ILE A 401 12.17 8.99 11.85
N ASP A 402 12.26 7.88 12.59
CA ASP A 402 13.26 7.66 13.64
C ASP A 402 13.29 8.76 14.74
N ALA A 403 12.18 9.53 14.85
CA ALA A 403 12.06 10.60 15.83
C ALA A 403 11.73 10.08 17.24
N ASP A 404 11.93 10.95 18.23
CA ASP A 404 11.48 10.68 19.59
C ASP A 404 9.96 10.46 19.63
N PRO A 405 9.45 9.47 20.39
CA PRO A 405 8.02 9.19 20.51
C PRO A 405 7.16 10.41 20.86
N GLN A 406 7.66 11.34 21.67
CA GLN A 406 6.92 12.56 22.02
C GLN A 406 6.75 13.49 20.81
N TYR A 407 7.74 13.57 19.92
CA TYR A 407 7.63 14.31 18.67
C TYR A 407 6.61 13.65 17.73
N VAL A 408 6.64 12.32 17.62
CA VAL A 408 5.65 11.57 16.85
C VAL A 408 4.24 11.82 17.38
N GLU A 409 4.03 11.84 18.71
CA GLU A 409 2.76 12.20 19.34
C GLU A 409 2.32 13.62 18.98
N ALA A 410 3.25 14.58 18.94
CA ALA A 410 2.93 15.97 18.55
C ALA A 410 2.49 16.04 17.07
N VAL A 411 3.16 15.30 16.19
CA VAL A 411 2.78 15.19 14.76
C VAL A 411 1.41 14.52 14.61
N LEU A 412 1.13 13.43 15.34
CA LEU A 412 -0.17 12.74 15.30
C LEU A 412 -1.29 13.64 15.85
N GLY A 413 -1.03 14.37 16.93
CA GLY A 413 -1.98 15.37 17.48
C GLY A 413 -2.27 16.49 16.49
N LEU A 414 -1.24 16.99 15.79
CA LEU A 414 -1.40 17.98 14.73
C LEU A 414 -2.19 17.40 13.54
N ALA A 415 -1.88 16.18 13.12
CA ALA A 415 -2.58 15.51 12.03
C ALA A 415 -4.08 15.34 12.33
N GLN A 416 -4.43 14.98 13.56
CA GLN A 416 -5.82 14.89 14.01
C GLN A 416 -6.49 16.27 13.98
N LYS A 417 -5.86 17.29 14.57
CA LYS A 417 -6.44 18.65 14.67
C LYS A 417 -6.57 19.32 13.29
N ALA A 418 -5.61 19.08 12.39
CA ALA A 418 -5.61 19.61 11.04
C ALA A 418 -6.41 18.76 10.03
N ALA A 419 -7.11 17.70 10.50
CA ALA A 419 -7.88 16.78 9.67
C ALA A 419 -7.06 16.16 8.52
N LEU A 420 -5.85 15.68 8.82
CA LEU A 420 -4.90 15.05 7.90
C LEU A 420 -4.82 13.51 8.12
N PRO A 421 -5.88 12.76 7.81
CA PRO A 421 -5.94 11.32 8.10
C PRO A 421 -4.85 10.54 7.38
N GLY A 422 -4.48 10.96 6.17
CA GLY A 422 -3.40 10.32 5.41
C GLY A 422 -2.04 10.47 6.08
N LEU A 423 -1.74 11.62 6.64
CA LEU A 423 -0.52 11.84 7.43
C LEU A 423 -0.50 10.93 8.67
N SER A 424 -1.61 10.87 9.41
CA SER A 424 -1.74 10.06 10.62
C SER A 424 -1.38 8.59 10.36
N VAL A 425 -1.97 7.99 9.32
CA VAL A 425 -1.70 6.59 8.93
C VAL A 425 -0.25 6.40 8.47
N ARG A 426 0.31 7.31 7.68
CA ARG A 426 1.70 7.20 7.20
C ARG A 426 2.71 7.31 8.33
N VAL A 427 2.54 8.28 9.23
CA VAL A 427 3.40 8.46 10.40
C VAL A 427 3.32 7.26 11.33
N GLY A 428 2.12 6.73 11.58
CA GLY A 428 1.95 5.52 12.37
C GLY A 428 2.65 4.31 11.73
N ASN A 429 2.50 4.10 10.42
CA ASN A 429 3.19 3.00 9.73
C ASN A 429 4.72 3.13 9.80
N ALA A 430 5.28 4.34 9.64
CA ALA A 430 6.72 4.57 9.72
C ALA A 430 7.28 4.32 11.13
N ASN A 431 6.44 4.48 12.16
CA ASN A 431 6.82 4.33 13.57
C ASN A 431 6.25 3.05 14.22
N TRP A 432 5.89 2.05 13.41
CA TRP A 432 5.26 0.81 13.92
C TRP A 432 6.10 0.09 14.97
N ASP A 433 7.41 0.08 14.82
CA ASP A 433 8.32 -0.65 15.73
C ASP A 433 8.35 -0.04 17.15
N GLN A 434 8.09 1.26 17.27
CA GLN A 434 7.99 1.95 18.55
C GLN A 434 6.56 2.26 19.00
N ARG A 435 5.53 1.65 18.37
CA ARG A 435 4.11 1.91 18.63
C ARG A 435 3.70 1.86 20.11
N HIS A 436 4.29 0.94 20.88
CA HIS A 436 4.02 0.77 22.32
C HIS A 436 4.54 1.94 23.19
N ARG A 437 5.39 2.83 22.63
CA ARG A 437 5.94 4.02 23.28
C ARG A 437 5.19 5.30 22.90
N ILE A 438 4.26 5.21 21.93
CA ILE A 438 3.50 6.34 21.39
C ILE A 438 2.08 6.25 21.95
N ALA A 439 1.71 7.23 22.77
CA ALA A 439 0.35 7.31 23.31
C ALA A 439 -0.67 7.53 22.17
N GLY A 440 -1.79 6.83 22.23
CA GLY A 440 -2.87 6.96 21.25
C GLY A 440 -2.53 6.49 19.85
N PHE A 441 -1.53 5.60 19.71
CA PHE A 441 -1.07 5.08 18.42
C PHE A 441 -2.21 4.41 17.64
N GLU A 442 -3.00 3.54 18.27
CA GLU A 442 -4.08 2.80 17.60
C GLU A 442 -5.17 3.73 17.09
N GLY A 443 -5.55 4.75 17.88
CA GLY A 443 -6.49 5.77 17.45
C GLY A 443 -6.01 6.56 16.24
N ALA A 444 -4.71 6.87 16.19
CA ALA A 444 -4.10 7.57 15.07
C ALA A 444 -4.01 6.71 13.79
N MET A 445 -3.87 5.39 13.94
CA MET A 445 -3.84 4.44 12.80
C MET A 445 -5.19 4.25 12.11
N TYR A 446 -6.29 4.59 12.78
CA TYR A 446 -7.65 4.47 12.26
C TYR A 446 -8.40 5.81 12.34
N PRO A 447 -7.89 6.88 11.69
CA PRO A 447 -8.50 8.20 11.74
C PRO A 447 -9.89 8.19 11.10
N ILE A 448 -10.78 9.06 11.60
CA ILE A 448 -12.06 9.34 10.94
C ILE A 448 -11.81 10.47 9.93
N PRO A 449 -11.97 10.21 8.62
CA PRO A 449 -11.71 11.21 7.60
C PRO A 449 -12.77 12.33 7.62
N PRO A 450 -12.41 13.56 7.22
CA PRO A 450 -13.34 14.70 7.24
C PRO A 450 -14.32 14.72 6.06
N TRP A 451 -14.06 13.90 5.03
CA TRP A 451 -14.85 13.90 3.79
C TRP A 451 -16.09 13.03 3.91
N GLN A 452 -17.11 13.41 3.12
CA GLN A 452 -18.33 12.63 2.91
C GLN A 452 -18.55 12.45 1.40
N PRO A 453 -19.17 11.32 0.98
CA PRO A 453 -19.59 11.17 -0.41
C PRO A 453 -20.56 12.27 -0.82
N ALA A 454 -20.48 12.73 -2.06
CA ALA A 454 -21.52 13.58 -2.62
C ALA A 454 -22.84 12.80 -2.59
N GLY A 455 -23.89 13.42 -2.04
CA GLY A 455 -25.17 12.75 -1.79
C GLY A 455 -25.25 11.93 -0.49
N GLY A 456 -24.15 11.87 0.30
CA GLY A 456 -24.09 11.14 1.57
C GLY A 456 -23.71 9.67 1.43
N PHE A 457 -23.70 8.95 2.56
CA PHE A 457 -23.35 7.53 2.58
C PHE A 457 -24.55 6.65 2.19
N THR A 458 -24.33 5.77 1.23
CA THR A 458 -25.28 4.70 0.80
C THR A 458 -24.76 3.30 1.16
N VAL A 459 -23.48 3.21 1.53
CA VAL A 459 -22.81 2.04 2.09
C VAL A 459 -22.22 2.46 3.44
N ASP A 460 -22.16 1.55 4.41
CA ASP A 460 -21.66 1.86 5.75
C ASP A 460 -20.31 2.59 5.71
N ARG A 461 -20.18 3.63 6.52
CA ARG A 461 -18.94 4.40 6.70
C ARG A 461 -17.77 3.50 7.00
N ALA A 462 -17.97 2.50 7.88
CA ALA A 462 -16.93 1.54 8.25
C ALA A 462 -16.36 0.81 7.03
N LEU A 463 -17.21 0.38 6.09
CA LEU A 463 -16.76 -0.32 4.88
C LEU A 463 -16.04 0.65 3.93
N VAL A 464 -16.61 1.83 3.67
CA VAL A 464 -15.99 2.86 2.84
C VAL A 464 -14.61 3.25 3.39
N TYR A 465 -14.49 3.50 4.70
CA TYR A 465 -13.22 3.84 5.34
C TYR A 465 -12.20 2.69 5.30
N GLY A 466 -12.67 1.44 5.42
CA GLY A 466 -11.85 0.25 5.28
C GLY A 466 -11.17 0.15 3.92
N PHE A 467 -11.93 0.42 2.84
CA PHE A 467 -11.41 0.51 1.48
C PHE A 467 -10.48 1.72 1.29
N MET A 468 -10.90 2.92 1.66
CA MET A 468 -10.07 4.13 1.53
C MET A 468 -8.72 3.99 2.23
N ARG A 469 -8.70 3.38 3.42
CA ARG A 469 -7.47 3.13 4.16
C ARG A 469 -6.53 2.19 3.41
N GLN A 470 -7.07 1.16 2.77
CA GLN A 470 -6.28 0.19 2.00
C GLN A 470 -5.84 0.76 0.65
N GLU A 471 -6.69 1.51 -0.04
CA GLU A 471 -6.45 2.02 -1.40
C GLU A 471 -5.46 3.18 -1.44
N SER A 472 -5.66 4.18 -0.61
CA SER A 472 -4.89 5.44 -0.67
C SER A 472 -4.23 5.83 0.64
N ALA A 473 -4.48 5.10 1.74
CA ALA A 473 -4.19 5.56 3.09
C ALA A 473 -4.74 7.00 3.31
N PHE A 474 -5.93 7.27 2.81
CA PHE A 474 -6.62 8.58 2.84
C PHE A 474 -5.89 9.70 2.10
N ASN A 475 -5.11 9.41 1.07
CA ASN A 475 -4.53 10.45 0.22
C ASN A 475 -5.48 10.77 -0.95
N PRO A 476 -6.12 11.96 -0.99
CA PRO A 476 -7.06 12.33 -2.07
C PRO A 476 -6.36 12.52 -3.42
N LYS A 477 -5.04 12.76 -3.42
CA LYS A 477 -4.23 12.94 -4.63
C LYS A 477 -3.46 11.65 -5.00
N ALA A 478 -3.82 10.50 -4.43
CA ALA A 478 -3.16 9.24 -4.73
C ALA A 478 -3.38 8.84 -6.20
N ARG A 479 -2.29 8.48 -6.87
CA ARG A 479 -2.29 7.97 -8.24
C ARG A 479 -1.41 6.74 -8.33
N SER A 480 -1.96 5.63 -8.78
CA SER A 480 -1.18 4.42 -9.01
C SER A 480 -0.38 4.51 -10.32
N VAL A 481 0.64 3.66 -10.48
CA VAL A 481 1.43 3.57 -11.72
C VAL A 481 0.57 3.19 -12.93
N VAL A 482 -0.54 2.49 -12.73
CA VAL A 482 -1.51 2.14 -13.77
C VAL A 482 -2.65 3.14 -13.94
N GLY A 483 -2.62 4.25 -13.18
CA GLY A 483 -3.51 5.39 -13.34
C GLY A 483 -4.78 5.35 -12.49
N ALA A 484 -4.89 4.50 -11.48
CA ALA A 484 -5.98 4.58 -10.50
C ALA A 484 -5.93 5.90 -9.72
N MET A 485 -7.10 6.46 -9.34
CA MET A 485 -7.24 7.84 -8.90
C MET A 485 -7.93 7.99 -7.55
N GLY A 486 -7.40 8.88 -6.71
CA GLY A 486 -8.05 9.44 -5.52
C GLY A 486 -8.19 8.48 -4.35
N LEU A 487 -9.08 8.81 -3.42
CA LEU A 487 -9.26 8.11 -2.14
C LEU A 487 -9.59 6.62 -2.29
N MET A 488 -10.44 6.29 -3.26
CA MET A 488 -10.93 4.93 -3.54
C MET A 488 -10.18 4.25 -4.69
N GLN A 489 -9.11 4.86 -5.23
CA GLN A 489 -8.27 4.33 -6.31
C GLN A 489 -9.06 3.76 -7.51
N LEU A 490 -10.01 4.53 -8.02
CA LEU A 490 -10.80 4.11 -9.16
C LEU A 490 -10.01 4.23 -10.47
N MET A 491 -10.01 3.15 -11.26
CA MET A 491 -9.50 3.23 -12.63
C MET A 491 -10.34 4.18 -13.48
N PRO A 492 -9.74 4.99 -14.39
CA PRO A 492 -10.51 5.94 -15.22
C PRO A 492 -11.66 5.31 -16.00
N ALA A 493 -11.48 4.09 -16.50
CA ALA A 493 -12.53 3.34 -17.18
C ALA A 493 -13.68 2.96 -16.24
N THR A 494 -13.35 2.46 -15.04
CA THR A 494 -14.33 2.12 -14.00
C THR A 494 -15.10 3.36 -13.56
N ALA A 495 -14.41 4.47 -13.27
CA ALA A 495 -15.04 5.73 -12.87
C ALA A 495 -16.05 6.21 -13.92
N ARG A 496 -15.71 6.16 -15.21
CA ARG A 496 -16.63 6.52 -16.30
C ARG A 496 -17.88 5.64 -16.36
N VAL A 497 -17.71 4.30 -16.24
CA VAL A 497 -18.84 3.36 -16.26
C VAL A 497 -19.74 3.56 -15.04
N VAL A 498 -19.14 3.71 -13.85
CA VAL A 498 -19.88 3.95 -12.62
C VAL A 498 -20.66 5.26 -12.70
N MET A 499 -20.00 6.34 -13.11
CA MET A 499 -20.62 7.66 -13.28
C MET A 499 -21.81 7.63 -14.27
N SER A 500 -21.67 6.92 -15.39
CA SER A 500 -22.72 6.90 -16.41
C SER A 500 -23.90 5.99 -16.07
N ARG A 501 -23.67 4.90 -15.32
CA ARG A 501 -24.70 3.85 -15.11
C ARG A 501 -25.25 3.76 -13.69
N TYR A 502 -24.43 4.07 -12.70
CA TYR A 502 -24.72 3.77 -11.29
C TYR A 502 -24.70 5.00 -10.39
N ALA A 503 -24.10 6.10 -10.86
CA ALA A 503 -24.06 7.39 -10.16
C ALA A 503 -24.26 8.54 -11.15
N PRO A 504 -25.39 8.60 -11.89
CA PRO A 504 -25.63 9.61 -12.92
C PRO A 504 -25.73 11.03 -12.34
N ASP A 505 -26.05 11.18 -11.08
CA ASP A 505 -26.01 12.42 -10.30
C ASP A 505 -24.59 13.00 -10.17
N GLN A 506 -23.55 12.17 -10.37
CA GLN A 506 -22.15 12.59 -10.40
C GLN A 506 -21.65 12.91 -11.82
N ALA A 507 -22.54 12.94 -12.82
CA ALA A 507 -22.16 13.20 -14.21
C ALA A 507 -21.47 14.57 -14.35
N GLY A 508 -20.27 14.57 -14.95
CA GLY A 508 -19.44 15.77 -15.07
C GLY A 508 -18.62 16.14 -13.83
N GLY A 509 -18.77 15.41 -12.72
CA GLY A 509 -17.94 15.59 -11.52
C GLY A 509 -16.46 15.23 -11.76
N ASN A 510 -15.59 15.83 -10.95
CA ASN A 510 -14.16 15.54 -10.98
C ASN A 510 -13.83 14.32 -10.13
N PRO A 511 -13.35 13.18 -10.70
CA PRO A 511 -12.98 12.00 -9.90
C PRO A 511 -11.79 12.21 -8.93
N TRP A 512 -11.11 13.34 -8.99
CA TRP A 512 -10.08 13.72 -8.02
C TRP A 512 -10.65 14.48 -6.81
N ASP A 513 -11.87 15.00 -6.92
CA ASP A 513 -12.55 15.59 -5.77
C ASP A 513 -12.89 14.48 -4.76
N PRO A 514 -12.53 14.65 -3.46
CA PRO A 514 -12.76 13.63 -2.43
C PRO A 514 -14.23 13.16 -2.35
N SER A 515 -15.19 14.08 -2.37
CA SER A 515 -16.62 13.76 -2.24
C SER A 515 -17.15 13.01 -3.44
N THR A 516 -16.77 13.43 -4.65
CA THR A 516 -17.10 12.74 -5.91
C THR A 516 -16.45 11.36 -5.97
N ASN A 517 -15.15 11.26 -5.61
CA ASN A 517 -14.43 9.98 -5.61
C ASN A 517 -15.06 8.96 -4.66
N MET A 518 -15.45 9.40 -3.45
CA MET A 518 -16.15 8.57 -2.48
C MET A 518 -17.53 8.14 -2.98
N ALA A 519 -18.30 9.04 -3.62
CA ALA A 519 -19.61 8.72 -4.20
C ALA A 519 -19.49 7.64 -5.28
N LEU A 520 -18.53 7.78 -6.18
CA LEU A 520 -18.25 6.78 -7.22
C LEU A 520 -17.76 5.46 -6.63
N GLY A 521 -16.87 5.52 -5.62
CA GLY A 521 -16.35 4.33 -4.94
C GLY A 521 -17.42 3.52 -4.25
N GLN A 522 -18.34 4.17 -3.49
CA GLN A 522 -19.43 3.47 -2.83
C GLN A 522 -20.47 2.92 -3.83
N ALA A 523 -20.73 3.63 -4.94
CA ALA A 523 -21.59 3.10 -6.00
C ALA A 523 -20.98 1.84 -6.63
N TYR A 524 -19.66 1.82 -6.85
CA TYR A 524 -18.97 0.62 -7.33
C TYR A 524 -19.02 -0.53 -6.31
N LEU A 525 -18.85 -0.24 -5.01
CA LEU A 525 -19.01 -1.23 -3.93
C LEU A 525 -20.42 -1.82 -3.92
N SER A 526 -21.46 -1.00 -4.07
CA SER A 526 -22.86 -1.47 -4.14
C SER A 526 -23.08 -2.41 -5.32
N VAL A 527 -22.51 -2.11 -6.49
CA VAL A 527 -22.57 -2.98 -7.68
C VAL A 527 -21.90 -4.33 -7.41
N LEU A 528 -20.72 -4.32 -6.78
CA LEU A 528 -20.00 -5.55 -6.47
C LEU A 528 -20.73 -6.39 -5.41
N LEU A 529 -21.23 -5.77 -4.33
CA LEU A 529 -22.02 -6.44 -3.29
C LEU A 529 -23.23 -7.14 -3.89
N GLY A 530 -24.04 -6.41 -4.68
CA GLY A 530 -25.21 -6.99 -5.33
C GLY A 530 -24.87 -8.10 -6.34
N GLY A 531 -23.70 -8.05 -6.97
CA GLY A 531 -23.24 -9.07 -7.92
C GLY A 531 -22.77 -10.38 -7.28
N VAL A 532 -22.51 -10.41 -5.97
CA VAL A 532 -21.98 -11.58 -5.24
C VAL A 532 -22.78 -11.90 -3.97
N ASP A 533 -24.03 -11.50 -3.92
CA ASP A 533 -24.96 -11.80 -2.83
C ASP A 533 -24.42 -11.35 -1.46
N ASP A 534 -23.97 -10.09 -1.41
CA ASP A 534 -23.39 -9.41 -0.24
C ASP A 534 -22.15 -10.09 0.37
N ASN A 535 -21.49 -10.98 -0.36
CA ASN A 535 -20.30 -11.66 0.09
C ASN A 535 -19.09 -10.72 0.13
N LEU A 536 -18.64 -10.35 1.32
CA LEU A 536 -17.56 -9.39 1.53
C LEU A 536 -16.20 -9.86 0.99
N VAL A 537 -15.89 -11.16 1.04
CA VAL A 537 -14.64 -11.71 0.48
C VAL A 537 -14.62 -11.54 -1.03
N ARG A 538 -15.71 -11.92 -1.71
CA ARG A 538 -15.84 -11.78 -3.16
C ARG A 538 -15.91 -10.32 -3.60
N THR A 539 -16.57 -9.47 -2.83
CA THR A 539 -16.62 -8.02 -3.06
C THR A 539 -15.20 -7.41 -3.00
N ALA A 540 -14.45 -7.67 -1.94
CA ALA A 540 -13.08 -7.15 -1.82
C ALA A 540 -12.15 -7.72 -2.91
N ALA A 541 -12.27 -9.01 -3.21
CA ALA A 541 -11.52 -9.66 -4.28
C ALA A 541 -11.88 -9.09 -5.66
N GLY A 542 -13.16 -8.81 -5.91
CA GLY A 542 -13.65 -8.22 -7.16
C GLY A 542 -13.24 -6.77 -7.34
N TYR A 543 -13.14 -6.02 -6.25
CA TYR A 543 -12.70 -4.63 -6.28
C TYR A 543 -11.25 -4.50 -6.76
N ASN A 544 -10.32 -5.28 -6.17
CA ASN A 544 -8.91 -5.24 -6.50
C ASN A 544 -8.56 -6.11 -7.72
N GLY A 545 -8.99 -7.37 -7.74
CA GLY A 545 -8.65 -8.33 -8.78
C GLY A 545 -9.58 -8.32 -9.99
N GLY A 546 -10.72 -7.65 -9.91
CA GLY A 546 -11.77 -7.62 -10.92
C GLY A 546 -12.78 -8.77 -10.81
N PRO A 547 -14.06 -8.52 -11.11
CA PRO A 547 -15.14 -9.52 -10.96
C PRO A 547 -14.95 -10.76 -11.86
N GLY A 548 -14.33 -10.61 -13.04
CA GLY A 548 -14.03 -11.74 -13.90
C GLY A 548 -13.04 -12.74 -13.30
N ASN A 549 -12.07 -12.28 -12.52
CA ASN A 549 -11.17 -13.17 -11.79
C ASN A 549 -11.89 -13.87 -10.64
N VAL A 550 -12.80 -13.20 -9.94
CA VAL A 550 -13.62 -13.84 -8.88
C VAL A 550 -14.43 -15.00 -9.45
N MET A 551 -15.13 -14.80 -10.58
CA MET A 551 -15.89 -15.86 -11.25
C MET A 551 -15.00 -17.05 -11.64
N LYS A 552 -13.78 -16.77 -12.13
CA LYS A 552 -12.80 -17.80 -12.45
C LYS A 552 -12.34 -18.56 -11.20
N TRP A 553 -12.05 -17.85 -10.11
CA TRP A 553 -11.62 -18.47 -8.85
C TRP A 553 -12.73 -19.29 -8.21
N ASP A 554 -13.97 -18.82 -8.22
CA ASP A 554 -15.13 -19.59 -7.74
C ASP A 554 -15.27 -20.93 -8.47
N ALA A 555 -14.95 -20.97 -9.77
CA ALA A 555 -15.00 -22.19 -10.57
C ALA A 555 -13.76 -23.10 -10.40
N THR A 556 -12.61 -22.57 -9.98
CA THR A 556 -11.32 -23.30 -10.05
C THR A 556 -10.69 -23.58 -8.67
N LEU A 557 -10.99 -22.76 -7.64
CA LEU A 557 -10.42 -22.98 -6.31
C LEU A 557 -11.19 -24.07 -5.58
N ASN A 558 -10.47 -25.11 -5.17
CA ASN A 558 -11.04 -26.23 -4.40
C ASN A 558 -11.09 -25.87 -2.88
N ALA A 559 -11.80 -24.80 -2.54
CA ALA A 559 -11.95 -24.34 -1.16
C ALA A 559 -13.25 -24.81 -0.48
N GLY A 560 -14.17 -25.41 -1.23
CA GLY A 560 -15.46 -25.85 -0.72
C GLY A 560 -16.26 -24.67 -0.11
N GLN A 561 -16.80 -24.89 1.09
CA GLN A 561 -17.53 -23.85 1.85
C GLN A 561 -16.64 -23.10 2.85
N ASP A 562 -15.30 -23.23 2.76
CA ASP A 562 -14.37 -22.61 3.69
C ASP A 562 -13.86 -21.26 3.20
N PRO A 563 -14.39 -20.13 3.74
CA PRO A 563 -13.97 -18.81 3.31
C PRO A 563 -12.51 -18.49 3.61
N LEU A 564 -11.95 -19.05 4.69
CA LEU A 564 -10.55 -18.84 5.05
C LEU A 564 -9.61 -19.56 4.09
N LEU A 565 -9.96 -20.77 3.67
CA LEU A 565 -9.20 -21.51 2.66
C LEU A 565 -9.32 -20.82 1.29
N TYR A 566 -10.51 -20.33 0.94
CA TYR A 566 -10.70 -19.57 -0.29
C TYR A 566 -9.77 -18.35 -0.33
N ILE A 567 -9.77 -17.51 0.73
CA ILE A 567 -8.90 -16.33 0.83
C ILE A 567 -7.42 -16.74 0.68
N ALA A 568 -6.99 -17.76 1.43
CA ALA A 568 -5.59 -18.22 1.40
C ALA A 568 -5.18 -18.79 0.05
N SER A 569 -6.13 -19.27 -0.75
CA SER A 569 -5.93 -19.89 -2.07
C SER A 569 -6.05 -18.91 -3.25
N ILE A 570 -6.41 -17.63 -3.02
CA ILE A 570 -6.46 -16.62 -4.09
C ILE A 570 -5.08 -16.54 -4.76
N PRO A 571 -4.96 -16.80 -6.09
CA PRO A 571 -3.66 -16.89 -6.77
C PRO A 571 -2.90 -15.57 -6.83
N LEU A 572 -3.62 -14.43 -6.98
CA LEU A 572 -3.02 -13.11 -6.99
C LEU A 572 -2.66 -12.68 -5.56
N HIS A 573 -1.37 -12.65 -5.26
CA HIS A 573 -0.87 -12.30 -3.93
C HIS A 573 -1.38 -10.93 -3.45
N GLU A 574 -1.35 -9.93 -4.34
CA GLU A 574 -1.87 -8.59 -4.05
C GLU A 574 -3.35 -8.63 -3.65
N THR A 575 -4.18 -9.35 -4.39
CA THR A 575 -5.62 -9.46 -4.10
C THR A 575 -5.89 -10.25 -2.81
N ARG A 576 -5.13 -11.31 -2.55
CA ARG A 576 -5.21 -12.06 -1.30
C ARG A 576 -4.93 -11.18 -0.09
N ASP A 577 -3.87 -10.39 -0.14
CA ASP A 577 -3.50 -9.45 0.92
C ASP A 577 -4.54 -8.32 1.04
N PHE A 578 -5.04 -7.83 -0.08
CA PHE A 578 -6.06 -6.79 -0.14
C PHE A 578 -7.33 -7.21 0.60
N VAL A 579 -7.86 -8.41 0.32
CA VAL A 579 -9.05 -8.96 0.98
C VAL A 579 -8.87 -8.99 2.50
N GLN A 580 -7.74 -9.54 2.96
CA GLN A 580 -7.45 -9.62 4.40
C GLN A 580 -7.38 -8.22 5.04
N ARG A 581 -6.71 -7.27 4.39
CA ARG A 581 -6.54 -5.92 4.92
C ARG A 581 -7.83 -5.12 4.95
N VAL A 582 -8.64 -5.20 3.89
CA VAL A 582 -9.93 -4.52 3.83
C VAL A 582 -10.87 -5.03 4.89
N LEU A 583 -10.99 -6.35 5.07
CA LEU A 583 -11.86 -6.93 6.10
C LEU A 583 -11.39 -6.57 7.52
N ALA A 584 -10.09 -6.64 7.78
CA ALA A 584 -9.55 -6.21 9.07
C ALA A 584 -9.82 -4.73 9.34
N ASN A 585 -9.61 -3.86 8.34
CA ASN A 585 -9.90 -2.44 8.45
C ASN A 585 -11.40 -2.19 8.69
N TYR A 586 -12.28 -2.90 7.97
CA TYR A 586 -13.73 -2.79 8.11
C TYR A 586 -14.16 -3.10 9.55
N TRP A 587 -13.74 -4.24 10.10
CA TRP A 587 -14.08 -4.63 11.47
C TRP A 587 -13.53 -3.64 12.51
N LEU A 588 -12.31 -3.16 12.34
CA LEU A 588 -11.72 -2.16 13.24
C LEU A 588 -12.45 -0.82 13.15
N TYR A 589 -12.90 -0.39 11.97
CA TYR A 589 -13.76 0.78 11.85
C TYR A 589 -15.16 0.57 12.45
N GLN A 590 -15.75 -0.62 12.34
CA GLN A 590 -17.00 -0.94 13.03
C GLN A 590 -16.82 -0.80 14.54
N VAL A 591 -15.78 -1.41 15.12
CA VAL A 591 -15.47 -1.28 16.56
C VAL A 591 -15.24 0.18 16.95
N ARG A 592 -14.51 0.96 16.13
CA ARG A 592 -14.26 2.38 16.38
C ARG A 592 -15.54 3.23 16.36
N LEU A 593 -16.49 2.88 15.51
CA LEU A 593 -17.80 3.54 15.39
C LEU A 593 -18.85 2.98 16.38
N GLY A 594 -18.45 2.06 17.27
CA GLY A 594 -19.36 1.44 18.23
C GLY A 594 -20.38 0.48 17.62
N GLN A 595 -20.08 -0.04 16.43
CA GLN A 595 -20.95 -0.96 15.68
C GLN A 595 -20.58 -2.42 16.01
N PRO A 596 -21.56 -3.37 15.90
CA PRO A 596 -21.27 -4.80 15.93
C PRO A 596 -20.49 -5.26 14.69
N THR A 597 -19.84 -6.42 14.78
CA THR A 597 -19.01 -7.00 13.71
C THR A 597 -19.56 -8.35 13.20
N PRO A 598 -20.80 -8.41 12.67
CA PRO A 598 -21.45 -9.70 12.34
C PRO A 598 -20.69 -10.53 11.31
N SER A 599 -20.02 -9.89 10.36
CA SER A 599 -19.21 -10.59 9.36
C SER A 599 -17.91 -11.19 9.94
N LEU A 600 -17.38 -10.63 11.04
CA LEU A 600 -16.30 -11.24 11.80
C LEU A 600 -16.79 -12.45 12.60
N ASP A 601 -18.00 -12.39 13.16
CA ASP A 601 -18.64 -13.54 13.81
C ASP A 601 -18.82 -14.70 12.83
N GLN A 602 -19.33 -14.41 11.63
CA GLN A 602 -19.53 -15.39 10.57
C GLN A 602 -18.22 -16.06 10.16
N ILE A 603 -17.18 -15.30 9.83
CA ILE A 603 -15.92 -15.89 9.35
C ILE A 603 -15.19 -16.65 10.47
N ALA A 604 -15.30 -16.21 11.72
CA ALA A 604 -14.78 -16.95 12.88
C ALA A 604 -15.54 -18.27 13.13
N ALA A 605 -16.81 -18.35 12.70
CA ALA A 605 -17.63 -19.55 12.70
C ALA A 605 -17.46 -20.40 11.41
N HIS A 606 -16.51 -20.06 10.52
CA HIS A 606 -16.31 -20.68 9.20
C HIS A 606 -17.45 -20.47 8.20
N GLU A 607 -18.26 -19.43 8.39
CA GLU A 607 -19.31 -19.02 7.47
C GLU A 607 -18.82 -17.92 6.53
N TRP A 608 -19.42 -17.81 5.34
CA TRP A 608 -19.12 -16.73 4.42
C TRP A 608 -19.55 -15.38 5.01
N PRO A 609 -18.60 -14.40 5.16
CA PRO A 609 -18.92 -13.11 5.74
C PRO A 609 -19.76 -12.29 4.75
N ARG A 610 -20.97 -11.93 5.18
CA ARG A 610 -21.92 -11.11 4.40
C ARG A 610 -21.96 -9.69 4.93
N TYR A 611 -22.10 -8.77 4.02
CA TYR A 611 -22.36 -7.38 4.35
C TYR A 611 -23.76 -7.25 4.99
N THR A 612 -23.82 -6.57 6.10
CA THR A 612 -25.05 -6.18 6.76
C THR A 612 -24.91 -4.72 7.18
N ALA A 613 -25.76 -3.84 6.63
CA ALA A 613 -25.71 -2.42 6.92
C ALA A 613 -25.90 -2.15 8.41
N GLN A 614 -24.99 -1.37 8.99
CA GLN A 614 -24.98 -1.01 10.40
C GLN A 614 -25.24 0.49 10.63
N ASP A 615 -24.94 1.34 9.64
CA ASP A 615 -25.31 2.74 9.72
C ASP A 615 -26.83 2.85 9.58
N THR A 616 -27.48 3.36 10.62
CA THR A 616 -28.88 3.73 10.51
C THR A 616 -29.00 4.78 9.42
N THR A 617 -29.73 4.46 8.35
CA THR A 617 -30.18 5.43 7.36
C THR A 617 -30.91 6.56 8.12
N GLN A 618 -30.21 7.67 8.37
CA GLN A 618 -30.89 8.89 8.80
C GLN A 618 -31.78 9.31 7.63
N GLY A 619 -33.03 8.90 7.77
CA GLY A 619 -34.25 9.36 7.15
C GLY A 619 -34.15 10.07 5.80
N THR A 620 -34.38 9.37 4.72
CA THR A 620 -35.25 9.89 3.69
C THR A 620 -36.69 9.36 3.92
N ARG A 621 -37.32 9.84 4.98
CA ARG A 621 -38.76 10.04 4.94
C ARG A 621 -38.99 11.35 4.18
N ARG A 622 -39.28 11.22 2.88
CA ARG A 622 -40.21 12.06 2.16
C ARG A 622 -40.64 11.35 0.88
#